data_893c4980bc3cc9f33844c20429005a61
#
_entry.id   893c4980bc3cc9f33844c20429005a61
#
_cell.length_a   1.000
_cell.length_b   1.000
_cell.length_c   1.000
_cell.angle_alpha   90.00
_cell.angle_beta   90.00
_cell.angle_gamma   90.00
#
_symmetry.space_group_name_H-M   'P 1'
#
loop_
_entity.id
_entity.type
_entity.pdbx_description
1 polymer ?
#
loop_
_entity_poly.entity_id
_entity_poly.type
_entity_poly.pdbx_seq_one_letter_code
_entity_poly.pdbx_strand_id
1 'polypeptide(L)'
;MALAAAVDDATGKIIYGCFRPTEDQFGYLAMRRSIATSYGLPHLLYHDRHTILRSPKEPSLEDELAGRPPMSQFQRVVASPGVSSIAALSPQAKGRIERLWRTLQDRLTKELRRAQINSLAEANCFLPAFIESYNRRFGHLPRETQSAWRSLPKKMDLDYYFSTCEQRQVRRDHTITWLGQVLQLVPGKNEPSLVMKKVEVHVTPEGQFSIYDGARRVNHREVGTSEGKLPVRDAVLRQPIPSAAPDPQADARGRGWLYGKVR
;
A
#
# COMPACT_ATOMS: atom_id res chain seq x y z
N MET A 1 10.33 -8.99 13.48
CA MET A 1 9.35 -8.89 12.37
C MET A 1 8.14 -8.09 12.81
N ALA A 2 7.50 -7.37 11.90
CA ALA A 2 6.29 -6.60 12.13
C ALA A 2 5.11 -7.25 11.38
N LEU A 3 3.91 -7.26 11.98
CA LEU A 3 2.68 -7.72 11.32
C LEU A 3 1.91 -6.51 10.79
N ALA A 4 1.68 -6.46 9.49
CA ALA A 4 0.69 -5.58 8.88
C ALA A 4 -0.64 -6.35 8.77
N ALA A 5 -1.72 -5.81 9.31
CA ALA A 5 -3.02 -6.44 9.21
C ALA A 5 -4.14 -5.41 9.07
N ALA A 6 -5.22 -5.81 8.42
CA ALA A 6 -6.44 -5.02 8.30
C ALA A 6 -7.64 -5.80 8.80
N VAL A 7 -8.56 -5.09 9.42
CA VAL A 7 -9.78 -5.64 10.01
C VAL A 7 -10.98 -4.91 9.45
N ASP A 8 -12.00 -5.65 9.12
CA ASP A 8 -13.29 -5.10 8.81
C ASP A 8 -14.06 -4.75 10.09
N ASP A 9 -14.35 -3.46 10.28
CA ASP A 9 -15.01 -2.96 11.51
C ASP A 9 -16.43 -3.50 11.69
N ALA A 10 -17.12 -3.83 10.59
CA ALA A 10 -18.49 -4.32 10.63
C ALA A 10 -18.60 -5.77 11.11
N THR A 11 -17.59 -6.60 10.82
CA THR A 11 -17.60 -8.03 11.11
C THR A 11 -16.56 -8.45 12.13
N GLY A 12 -15.59 -7.58 12.45
CA GLY A 12 -14.43 -7.91 13.28
C GLY A 12 -13.47 -8.91 12.63
N LYS A 13 -13.68 -9.28 11.37
CA LYS A 13 -12.83 -10.23 10.64
C LYS A 13 -11.54 -9.58 10.20
N ILE A 14 -10.44 -10.32 10.31
CA ILE A 14 -9.17 -9.95 9.71
C ILE A 14 -9.28 -10.25 8.21
N ILE A 15 -9.15 -9.23 7.38
CA ILE A 15 -9.29 -9.31 5.92
C ILE A 15 -7.95 -9.28 5.19
N TYR A 16 -6.89 -8.96 5.90
CA TYR A 16 -5.52 -9.02 5.41
C TYR A 16 -4.54 -9.19 6.58
N GLY A 17 -3.49 -9.95 6.36
CA GLY A 17 -2.35 -10.07 7.27
C GLY A 17 -1.09 -10.46 6.51
N CYS A 18 0.04 -9.83 6.86
CA CYS A 18 1.34 -10.16 6.31
C CYS A 18 2.44 -9.77 7.30
N PHE A 19 3.36 -10.68 7.58
CA PHE A 19 4.57 -10.37 8.31
C PHE A 19 5.63 -9.78 7.39
N ARG A 20 6.31 -8.75 7.89
CA ARG A 20 7.41 -8.07 7.22
C ARG A 20 8.61 -7.91 8.16
N PRO A 21 9.85 -7.75 7.63
CA PRO A 21 11.02 -7.48 8.48
C PRO A 21 10.82 -6.25 9.35
N THR A 22 10.31 -5.18 8.75
CA THR A 22 9.98 -3.91 9.41
C THR A 22 8.65 -3.38 8.87
N GLU A 23 8.07 -2.42 9.57
CA GLU A 23 6.95 -1.65 9.07
C GLU A 23 7.43 -0.66 8.02
N ASP A 24 6.89 -0.73 6.80
CA ASP A 24 7.23 0.12 5.67
C ASP A 24 6.01 0.47 4.80
N GLN A 25 6.18 1.46 3.94
CA GLN A 25 5.13 1.90 3.03
C GLN A 25 4.70 0.84 2.01
N PHE A 26 5.61 -0.06 1.60
CA PHE A 26 5.29 -1.13 0.64
C PHE A 26 4.34 -2.15 1.24
N GLY A 27 4.49 -2.49 2.54
CA GLY A 27 3.55 -3.34 3.26
C GLY A 27 2.13 -2.77 3.25
N TYR A 28 2.02 -1.45 3.44
CA TYR A 28 0.73 -0.76 3.37
C TYR A 28 0.12 -0.76 1.97
N LEU A 29 0.94 -0.52 0.96
CA LEU A 29 0.49 -0.54 -0.44
C LEU A 29 0.06 -1.94 -0.88
N ALA A 30 0.84 -2.97 -0.53
CA ALA A 30 0.52 -4.38 -0.79
C ALA A 30 -0.80 -4.78 -0.13
N MET A 31 -0.99 -4.43 1.14
CA MET A 31 -2.22 -4.65 1.87
C MET A 31 -3.42 -4.01 1.15
N ARG A 32 -3.31 -2.73 0.80
CA ARG A 32 -4.41 -2.00 0.14
C ARG A 32 -4.71 -2.55 -1.25
N ARG A 33 -3.67 -2.89 -2.04
CA ARG A 33 -3.81 -3.52 -3.35
C ARG A 33 -4.54 -4.86 -3.22
N SER A 34 -4.11 -5.71 -2.31
CA SER A 34 -4.71 -7.02 -2.04
C SER A 34 -6.19 -6.88 -1.67
N ILE A 35 -6.51 -5.97 -0.75
CA ILE A 35 -7.88 -5.76 -0.31
C ILE A 35 -8.74 -5.17 -1.42
N ALA A 36 -8.23 -4.17 -2.15
CA ALA A 36 -8.95 -3.59 -3.28
C ALA A 36 -9.29 -4.64 -4.35
N THR A 37 -8.35 -5.56 -4.60
CA THR A 37 -8.55 -6.65 -5.56
C THR A 37 -9.57 -7.69 -5.06
N SER A 38 -9.55 -8.01 -3.75
CA SER A 38 -10.38 -9.07 -3.18
C SER A 38 -11.78 -8.62 -2.79
N TYR A 39 -11.90 -7.41 -2.26
CA TYR A 39 -13.15 -6.89 -1.67
C TYR A 39 -13.68 -5.64 -2.38
N GLY A 40 -12.83 -4.97 -3.16
CA GLY A 40 -13.12 -3.66 -3.72
C GLY A 40 -12.59 -2.50 -2.88
N LEU A 41 -13.09 -1.30 -3.14
CA LEU A 41 -12.68 -0.08 -2.45
C LEU A 41 -13.58 0.18 -1.24
N PRO A 42 -13.03 0.36 -0.04
CA PRO A 42 -13.82 0.72 1.14
C PRO A 42 -14.31 2.16 1.03
N HIS A 43 -15.43 2.48 1.64
CA HIS A 43 -15.86 3.88 1.78
C HIS A 43 -14.97 4.65 2.74
N LEU A 44 -14.49 3.98 3.78
CA LEU A 44 -13.77 4.62 4.86
C LEU A 44 -12.60 3.76 5.34
N LEU A 45 -11.43 4.38 5.50
CA LEU A 45 -10.23 3.79 6.06
C LEU A 45 -9.87 4.49 7.38
N TYR A 46 -9.87 3.73 8.47
CA TYR A 46 -9.32 4.18 9.75
C TYR A 46 -7.87 3.74 9.88
N HIS A 47 -6.99 4.65 10.26
CA HIS A 47 -5.59 4.34 10.53
C HIS A 47 -5.07 5.13 11.72
N ASP A 48 -3.99 4.68 12.34
CA ASP A 48 -3.30 5.46 13.34
C ASP A 48 -2.52 6.62 12.68
N ARG A 49 -1.99 7.52 13.51
CA ARG A 49 -1.21 8.68 13.04
C ARG A 49 0.25 8.34 12.73
N HIS A 50 0.52 7.17 12.16
CA HIS A 50 1.89 6.80 11.89
C HIS A 50 2.55 7.76 10.87
N THR A 51 3.84 8.04 11.07
CA THR A 51 4.63 8.98 10.23
C THR A 51 4.68 8.58 8.77
N ILE A 52 4.58 7.28 8.45
CA ILE A 52 4.50 6.77 7.07
C ILE A 52 3.26 7.31 6.34
N LEU A 53 2.21 7.62 7.08
CA LEU A 53 0.94 8.10 6.55
C LEU A 53 0.86 9.64 6.47
N ARG A 54 1.86 10.35 6.98
CA ARG A 54 1.95 11.81 6.95
C ARG A 54 3.02 12.25 5.97
N SER A 55 2.77 13.35 5.27
CA SER A 55 3.85 14.07 4.59
C SER A 55 4.73 14.75 5.63
N PRO A 56 6.03 14.45 5.70
CA PRO A 56 6.94 15.20 6.56
C PRO A 56 7.39 16.54 5.93
N LYS A 57 6.96 16.84 4.71
CA LYS A 57 7.38 18.03 3.98
C LYS A 57 6.48 19.22 4.34
N GLU A 58 7.12 20.35 4.59
CA GLU A 58 6.45 21.65 4.51
C GLU A 58 5.86 21.85 3.10
N PRO A 59 4.75 22.60 2.97
CA PRO A 59 4.18 22.91 1.68
C PRO A 59 5.25 23.48 0.75
N SER A 60 5.32 23.01 -0.47
CA SER A 60 6.11 23.71 -1.48
C SER A 60 5.37 24.98 -1.92
N LEU A 61 6.10 25.95 -2.45
CA LEU A 61 5.48 27.17 -3.01
C LEU A 61 4.41 26.85 -4.05
N GLU A 62 4.58 25.76 -4.81
CA GLU A 62 3.61 25.24 -5.78
C GLU A 62 2.36 24.67 -5.08
N ASP A 63 2.51 24.01 -3.92
CA ASP A 63 1.40 23.48 -3.14
C ASP A 63 0.60 24.64 -2.49
N GLU A 64 1.31 25.66 -2.00
CA GLU A 64 0.68 26.87 -1.41
C GLU A 64 -0.09 27.67 -2.46
N LEU A 65 0.49 27.88 -3.65
CA LEU A 65 -0.16 28.58 -4.75
C LEU A 65 -1.37 27.81 -5.32
N ALA A 66 -1.32 26.47 -5.26
CA ALA A 66 -2.43 25.61 -5.69
C ALA A 66 -3.48 25.41 -4.60
N GLY A 67 -3.29 25.96 -3.39
CA GLY A 67 -4.20 25.78 -2.23
C GLY A 67 -4.34 24.31 -1.81
N ARG A 68 -3.35 23.46 -2.10
CA ARG A 68 -3.37 22.03 -1.80
C ARG A 68 -2.37 21.73 -0.70
N PRO A 69 -2.81 21.11 0.43
CA PRO A 69 -1.86 20.65 1.44
C PRO A 69 -0.91 19.61 0.84
N PRO A 70 0.38 19.60 1.24
CA PRO A 70 1.32 18.60 0.78
C PRO A 70 0.83 17.22 1.20
N MET A 71 0.42 16.42 0.23
CA MET A 71 -0.04 15.07 0.48
C MET A 71 1.15 14.11 0.48
N SER A 72 1.23 13.23 1.51
CA SER A 72 2.15 12.11 1.44
C SER A 72 1.78 11.24 0.24
N GLN A 73 2.73 10.43 -0.25
CA GLN A 73 2.44 9.45 -1.31
C GLN A 73 1.26 8.55 -0.91
N PHE A 74 1.18 8.19 0.37
CA PHE A 74 0.06 7.45 0.91
C PHE A 74 -1.27 8.21 0.82
N GLN A 75 -1.29 9.51 1.13
CA GLN A 75 -2.50 10.34 1.03
C GLN A 75 -2.97 10.50 -0.41
N ARG A 76 -2.06 10.59 -1.39
CA ARG A 76 -2.43 10.59 -2.82
C ARG A 76 -3.15 9.30 -3.22
N VAL A 77 -2.66 8.16 -2.74
CA VAL A 77 -3.28 6.86 -2.99
C VAL A 77 -4.63 6.72 -2.27
N VAL A 78 -4.79 7.31 -1.07
CA VAL A 78 -6.07 7.30 -0.33
C VAL A 78 -7.10 8.21 -0.98
N ALA A 79 -6.71 9.41 -1.37
CA ALA A 79 -7.63 10.43 -1.89
C ALA A 79 -8.19 10.10 -3.29
N SER A 80 -7.46 9.28 -4.06
CA SER A 80 -7.71 9.13 -5.49
C SER A 80 -9.01 8.41 -5.87
N PRO A 81 -9.41 7.27 -5.31
CA PRO A 81 -10.63 6.58 -5.74
C PRO A 81 -11.87 6.88 -4.89
N GLY A 82 -11.95 8.04 -4.24
CA GLY A 82 -13.09 8.39 -3.38
C GLY A 82 -13.15 7.58 -2.08
N VAL A 83 -12.02 7.10 -1.58
CA VAL A 83 -11.90 6.50 -0.25
C VAL A 83 -11.65 7.63 0.74
N SER A 84 -12.52 7.78 1.73
CA SER A 84 -12.28 8.70 2.84
C SER A 84 -11.29 8.08 3.83
N SER A 85 -10.33 8.88 4.30
CA SER A 85 -9.34 8.45 5.29
C SER A 85 -9.53 9.25 6.58
N ILE A 86 -9.67 8.54 7.68
CA ILE A 86 -9.78 9.15 9.01
C ILE A 86 -8.61 8.67 9.87
N ALA A 87 -7.77 9.62 10.29
CA ALA A 87 -6.82 9.35 11.35
C ALA A 87 -7.60 9.12 12.65
N ALA A 88 -7.38 8.01 13.33
CA ALA A 88 -8.05 7.66 14.56
C ALA A 88 -7.71 8.67 15.65
N LEU A 89 -8.60 9.64 15.85
CA LEU A 89 -8.49 10.71 16.85
C LEU A 89 -9.25 10.38 18.13
N SER A 90 -10.24 9.50 18.04
CA SER A 90 -11.09 9.18 19.18
C SER A 90 -10.60 7.96 19.95
N PRO A 91 -10.71 7.96 21.28
CA PRO A 91 -10.40 6.80 22.10
C PRO A 91 -11.21 5.56 21.72
N GLN A 92 -12.46 5.76 21.25
CA GLN A 92 -13.35 4.66 20.86
C GLN A 92 -12.87 3.92 19.60
N ALA A 93 -12.40 4.65 18.58
CA ALA A 93 -11.83 4.06 17.37
C ALA A 93 -10.51 3.31 17.68
N LYS A 94 -9.67 3.88 18.55
CA LYS A 94 -8.46 3.21 19.05
C LYS A 94 -8.77 1.97 19.86
N GLY A 95 -9.78 2.00 20.72
CA GLY A 95 -10.09 0.90 21.63
C GLY A 95 -10.45 -0.42 20.93
N ARG A 96 -11.05 -0.39 19.73
CA ARG A 96 -11.33 -1.61 18.95
C ARG A 96 -10.08 -2.21 18.36
N ILE A 97 -9.26 -1.37 17.73
CA ILE A 97 -7.96 -1.76 17.17
C ILE A 97 -7.02 -2.28 18.27
N GLU A 98 -6.93 -1.58 19.40
CA GLU A 98 -6.08 -1.99 20.52
C GLU A 98 -6.49 -3.34 21.10
N ARG A 99 -7.79 -3.60 21.22
CA ARG A 99 -8.31 -4.92 21.66
C ARG A 99 -7.96 -6.02 20.67
N LEU A 100 -8.11 -5.77 19.39
CA LEU A 100 -7.71 -6.71 18.35
C LEU A 100 -6.22 -7.02 18.46
N TRP A 101 -5.38 -5.99 18.49
CA TRP A 101 -3.94 -6.17 18.56
C TRP A 101 -3.50 -6.90 19.83
N ARG A 102 -4.12 -6.62 20.95
CA ARG A 102 -3.87 -7.36 22.19
C ARG A 102 -4.20 -8.84 22.02
N THR A 103 -5.33 -9.16 21.40
CA THR A 103 -5.74 -10.54 21.12
C THR A 103 -4.78 -11.22 20.14
N LEU A 104 -4.35 -10.54 19.09
CA LEU A 104 -3.38 -11.08 18.13
C LEU A 104 -2.00 -11.28 18.80
N GLN A 105 -1.52 -10.32 19.56
CA GLN A 105 -0.26 -10.44 20.28
C GLN A 105 -0.26 -11.63 21.26
N ASP A 106 -1.34 -11.82 21.98
CA ASP A 106 -1.45 -12.94 22.91
C ASP A 106 -1.56 -14.30 22.21
N ARG A 107 -2.40 -14.41 21.19
CA ARG A 107 -2.70 -15.69 20.53
C ARG A 107 -1.72 -16.06 19.44
N LEU A 108 -1.49 -15.16 18.48
CA LEU A 108 -0.65 -15.43 17.32
C LEU A 108 0.79 -15.75 17.73
N THR A 109 1.35 -15.02 18.71
CA THR A 109 2.69 -15.30 19.21
C THR A 109 2.80 -16.67 19.88
N LYS A 110 1.75 -17.10 20.59
CA LYS A 110 1.70 -18.44 21.21
C LYS A 110 1.60 -19.54 20.17
N GLU A 111 0.75 -19.35 19.14
CA GLU A 111 0.58 -20.33 18.07
C GLU A 111 1.84 -20.47 17.20
N LEU A 112 2.51 -19.36 16.88
CA LEU A 112 3.79 -19.39 16.18
C LEU A 112 4.87 -20.16 16.97
N ARG A 113 4.93 -19.96 18.31
CA ARG A 113 5.85 -20.71 19.18
C ARG A 113 5.51 -22.18 19.23
N ARG A 114 4.22 -22.55 19.35
CA ARG A 114 3.77 -23.95 19.36
C ARG A 114 4.12 -24.66 18.05
N ALA A 115 3.98 -23.96 16.92
CA ALA A 115 4.33 -24.46 15.59
C ALA A 115 5.84 -24.41 15.30
N GLN A 116 6.66 -23.94 16.26
CA GLN A 116 8.12 -23.77 16.13
C GLN A 116 8.54 -22.93 14.91
N ILE A 117 7.73 -21.94 14.56
CA ILE A 117 7.94 -21.06 13.41
C ILE A 117 8.96 -19.99 13.78
N ASN A 118 10.10 -19.98 13.07
CA ASN A 118 11.23 -19.10 13.37
C ASN A 118 11.62 -18.18 12.21
N SER A 119 11.07 -18.38 11.03
CA SER A 119 11.35 -17.56 9.84
C SER A 119 10.15 -16.72 9.40
N LEU A 120 10.43 -15.63 8.70
CA LEU A 120 9.41 -14.76 8.10
C LEU A 120 8.55 -15.51 7.07
N ALA A 121 9.18 -16.37 6.27
CA ALA A 121 8.51 -17.14 5.25
C ALA A 121 7.52 -18.13 5.87
N GLU A 122 7.95 -18.91 6.86
CA GLU A 122 7.09 -19.84 7.59
C GLU A 122 5.93 -19.12 8.29
N ALA A 123 6.21 -17.95 8.91
CA ALA A 123 5.17 -17.14 9.57
C ALA A 123 4.10 -16.68 8.57
N ASN A 124 4.49 -16.28 7.36
CA ASN A 124 3.56 -15.89 6.31
C ASN A 124 2.80 -17.10 5.72
N CYS A 125 3.42 -18.28 5.64
CA CYS A 125 2.71 -19.50 5.25
C CYS A 125 1.67 -19.95 6.30
N PHE A 126 1.96 -19.75 7.57
CA PHE A 126 1.06 -20.10 8.68
C PHE A 126 -0.12 -19.12 8.84
N LEU A 127 0.11 -17.84 8.55
CA LEU A 127 -0.80 -16.74 8.86
C LEU A 127 -2.20 -16.90 8.24
N PRO A 128 -2.40 -17.35 7.00
CA PRO A 128 -3.73 -17.55 6.41
C PRO A 128 -4.60 -18.51 7.20
N ALA A 129 -4.08 -19.67 7.59
CA ALA A 129 -4.81 -20.67 8.39
C ALA A 129 -5.17 -20.12 9.79
N PHE A 130 -4.25 -19.37 10.40
CA PHE A 130 -4.52 -18.68 11.65
C PHE A 130 -5.65 -17.65 11.50
N ILE A 131 -5.62 -16.82 10.45
CA ILE A 131 -6.65 -15.79 10.16
C ILE A 131 -8.01 -16.46 9.96
N GLU A 132 -8.07 -17.53 9.20
CA GLU A 132 -9.31 -18.28 8.99
C GLU A 132 -9.89 -18.79 10.31
N SER A 133 -9.05 -19.44 11.13
CA SER A 133 -9.45 -19.92 12.46
C SER A 133 -9.89 -18.78 13.40
N TYR A 134 -9.18 -17.64 13.35
CA TYR A 134 -9.53 -16.45 14.10
C TYR A 134 -10.89 -15.91 13.67
N ASN A 135 -11.10 -15.74 12.36
CA ASN A 135 -12.33 -15.18 11.78
C ASN A 135 -13.55 -16.08 12.08
N ARG A 136 -13.38 -17.39 12.05
CA ARG A 136 -14.44 -18.36 12.42
C ARG A 136 -14.85 -18.21 13.87
N ARG A 137 -13.91 -17.92 14.77
CA ARG A 137 -14.15 -17.85 16.21
C ARG A 137 -14.64 -16.48 16.68
N PHE A 138 -14.14 -15.40 16.08
CA PHE A 138 -14.34 -14.01 16.55
C PHE A 138 -15.10 -13.14 15.57
N GLY A 139 -15.20 -13.55 14.32
CA GLY A 139 -16.02 -12.86 13.33
C GLY A 139 -17.51 -12.94 13.67
N HIS A 140 -18.23 -11.89 13.37
CA HIS A 140 -19.67 -11.80 13.54
C HIS A 140 -20.37 -11.29 12.29
N LEU A 141 -21.66 -11.41 12.22
CA LEU A 141 -22.46 -10.84 11.15
C LEU A 141 -22.51 -9.32 11.26
N PRO A 142 -22.45 -8.58 10.14
CA PRO A 142 -22.57 -7.15 10.15
C PRO A 142 -24.01 -6.75 10.59
N ARG A 143 -24.13 -5.63 11.28
CA ARG A 143 -25.43 -5.11 11.72
C ARG A 143 -26.33 -4.71 10.55
N GLU A 144 -25.73 -4.22 9.47
CA GLU A 144 -26.43 -3.83 8.26
C GLU A 144 -26.02 -4.74 7.11
N THR A 145 -27.00 -5.16 6.33
CA THR A 145 -26.81 -6.10 5.21
C THR A 145 -26.21 -5.44 3.96
N GLN A 146 -26.33 -4.11 3.84
CA GLN A 146 -25.80 -3.38 2.70
C GLN A 146 -24.27 -3.29 2.79
N SER A 147 -23.61 -3.75 1.74
CA SER A 147 -22.14 -3.67 1.64
C SER A 147 -21.67 -2.23 1.50
N ALA A 148 -20.66 -1.84 2.27
CA ALA A 148 -19.95 -0.57 2.13
C ALA A 148 -18.73 -0.65 1.19
N TRP A 149 -18.53 -1.78 0.55
CA TRP A 149 -17.50 -1.97 -0.46
C TRP A 149 -18.01 -1.54 -1.83
N ARG A 150 -17.17 -0.82 -2.57
CA ARG A 150 -17.44 -0.42 -3.95
C ARG A 150 -16.59 -1.26 -4.88
N SER A 151 -17.19 -1.71 -5.98
CA SER A 151 -16.45 -2.43 -7.01
C SER A 151 -15.32 -1.58 -7.58
N LEU A 152 -14.18 -2.21 -7.87
CA LEU A 152 -13.09 -1.56 -8.59
C LEU A 152 -13.57 -1.11 -9.97
N PRO A 153 -13.26 0.13 -10.39
CA PRO A 153 -13.50 0.55 -11.77
C PRO A 153 -12.73 -0.35 -12.75
N LYS A 154 -13.39 -0.86 -13.78
CA LYS A 154 -12.79 -1.79 -14.76
C LYS A 154 -11.51 -1.29 -15.43
N LYS A 155 -11.31 0.02 -15.52
CA LYS A 155 -10.14 0.66 -16.13
C LYS A 155 -9.15 1.24 -15.12
N MET A 156 -9.27 0.88 -13.84
CA MET A 156 -8.36 1.39 -12.80
C MET A 156 -6.99 0.74 -12.96
N ASP A 157 -5.96 1.57 -13.15
CA ASP A 157 -4.57 1.12 -13.16
C ASP A 157 -4.07 0.94 -11.71
N LEU A 158 -4.06 -0.32 -11.24
CA LEU A 158 -3.64 -0.64 -9.88
C LEU A 158 -2.17 -0.31 -9.63
N ASP A 159 -1.33 -0.36 -10.65
CA ASP A 159 0.10 -0.03 -10.53
C ASP A 159 0.30 1.48 -10.34
N TYR A 160 -0.58 2.29 -10.91
CA TYR A 160 -0.59 3.73 -10.66
C TYR A 160 -1.03 4.08 -9.23
N TYR A 161 -2.11 3.46 -8.76
CA TYR A 161 -2.71 3.83 -7.47
C TYR A 161 -2.04 3.18 -6.26
N PHE A 162 -1.53 1.94 -6.38
CA PHE A 162 -0.94 1.20 -5.26
C PHE A 162 0.57 1.02 -5.39
N SER A 163 1.26 2.12 -5.69
CA SER A 163 2.70 2.21 -5.83
C SER A 163 3.28 3.38 -5.06
N THR A 164 4.57 3.36 -4.82
CA THR A 164 5.29 4.58 -4.43
C THR A 164 5.55 5.40 -5.68
N CYS A 165 5.59 6.73 -5.55
CA CYS A 165 5.77 7.63 -6.67
C CYS A 165 6.96 8.56 -6.40
N GLU A 166 7.87 8.67 -7.36
CA GLU A 166 8.96 9.64 -7.36
C GLU A 166 9.02 10.41 -8.66
N GLN A 167 9.18 11.72 -8.57
CA GLN A 167 9.32 12.56 -9.76
C GLN A 167 10.75 12.53 -10.29
N ARG A 168 10.88 12.45 -11.60
CA ARG A 168 12.14 12.58 -12.35
C ARG A 168 11.98 13.58 -13.46
N GLN A 169 13.01 14.42 -13.67
CA GLN A 169 13.04 15.33 -14.79
C GLN A 169 13.60 14.62 -16.03
N VAL A 170 12.88 14.74 -17.14
CA VAL A 170 13.30 14.19 -18.43
C VAL A 170 14.39 15.09 -19.02
N ARG A 171 15.50 14.50 -19.43
CA ARG A 171 16.61 15.20 -20.06
C ARG A 171 16.26 15.56 -21.52
N ARG A 172 17.14 16.35 -22.15
CA ARG A 172 16.98 16.78 -23.55
C ARG A 172 16.99 15.63 -24.56
N ASP A 173 17.63 14.53 -24.19
CA ASP A 173 17.72 13.29 -24.97
C ASP A 173 16.59 12.31 -24.69
N HIS A 174 15.49 12.75 -24.06
CA HIS A 174 14.37 11.93 -23.63
C HIS A 174 14.72 10.83 -22.63
N THR A 175 15.82 10.97 -21.87
CA THR A 175 16.18 10.00 -20.85
C THR A 175 15.86 10.48 -19.44
N ILE A 176 15.69 9.50 -18.53
CA ILE A 176 15.72 9.68 -17.07
C ILE A 176 16.74 8.71 -16.47
N THR A 177 17.24 9.03 -15.28
CA THR A 177 18.03 8.08 -14.49
C THR A 177 17.18 7.53 -13.37
N TRP A 178 17.12 6.19 -13.27
CA TRP A 178 16.39 5.47 -12.22
C TRP A 178 17.19 4.25 -11.76
N LEU A 179 17.38 4.11 -10.44
CA LEU A 179 18.12 2.99 -9.82
C LEU A 179 19.49 2.68 -10.47
N GLY A 180 20.21 3.72 -10.93
CA GLY A 180 21.49 3.57 -11.62
C GLY A 180 21.37 3.15 -13.09
N GLN A 181 20.18 3.03 -13.63
CA GLN A 181 19.92 2.78 -15.04
C GLN A 181 19.54 4.07 -15.77
N VAL A 182 19.93 4.18 -17.02
CA VAL A 182 19.48 5.22 -17.92
C VAL A 182 18.33 4.66 -18.77
N LEU A 183 17.17 5.25 -18.63
CA LEU A 183 15.92 4.83 -19.28
C LEU A 183 15.54 5.83 -20.36
N GLN A 184 15.49 5.38 -21.62
CA GLN A 184 14.98 6.15 -22.75
C GLN A 184 13.48 6.08 -22.75
N LEU A 185 12.80 7.24 -22.66
CA LEU A 185 11.36 7.33 -22.79
C LEU A 185 10.96 7.31 -24.26
N VAL A 186 9.93 6.55 -24.58
CA VAL A 186 9.44 6.37 -25.94
C VAL A 186 7.97 6.83 -25.99
N PRO A 187 7.72 8.14 -26.23
CA PRO A 187 6.37 8.64 -26.42
C PRO A 187 5.73 8.02 -27.67
N GLY A 188 4.43 7.85 -27.66
CA GLY A 188 3.67 7.38 -28.83
C GLY A 188 3.71 8.39 -29.99
N LYS A 189 3.39 7.93 -31.20
CA LYS A 189 3.47 8.74 -32.45
C LYS A 189 2.76 10.10 -32.38
N ASN A 190 1.67 10.20 -31.61
CA ASN A 190 0.85 11.42 -31.50
C ASN A 190 0.96 12.05 -30.10
N GLU A 191 1.98 11.69 -29.32
CA GLU A 191 2.15 12.18 -27.98
C GLU A 191 3.10 13.38 -27.95
N PRO A 192 2.86 14.37 -27.06
CA PRO A 192 3.74 15.52 -26.94
C PRO A 192 5.11 15.11 -26.40
N SER A 193 6.13 15.88 -26.77
CA SER A 193 7.49 15.70 -26.25
C SER A 193 7.49 15.78 -24.71
N LEU A 194 8.26 14.88 -24.11
CA LEU A 194 8.46 14.84 -22.66
C LEU A 194 9.71 15.60 -22.22
N VAL A 195 10.50 16.13 -23.15
CA VAL A 195 11.75 16.85 -22.85
C VAL A 195 11.52 17.95 -21.83
N MET A 196 12.37 17.99 -20.82
CA MET A 196 12.34 18.94 -19.70
C MET A 196 11.07 18.89 -18.82
N LYS A 197 10.14 17.96 -19.08
CA LYS A 197 9.00 17.73 -18.19
C LYS A 197 9.39 16.85 -17.02
N LYS A 198 8.58 16.92 -15.96
CA LYS A 198 8.64 15.98 -14.83
C LYS A 198 7.72 14.80 -15.13
N VAL A 199 8.24 13.60 -15.03
CA VAL A 199 7.50 12.35 -15.09
C VAL A 199 7.52 11.67 -13.72
N GLU A 200 6.55 10.81 -13.48
CA GLU A 200 6.44 10.06 -12.23
C GLU A 200 6.89 8.62 -12.46
N VAL A 201 7.82 8.14 -11.63
CA VAL A 201 8.21 6.73 -11.58
C VAL A 201 7.47 6.09 -10.43
N HIS A 202 6.59 5.17 -10.75
CA HIS A 202 5.78 4.41 -9.82
C HIS A 202 6.40 3.05 -9.59
N VAL A 203 6.61 2.67 -8.31
CA VAL A 203 7.16 1.36 -7.93
C VAL A 203 6.12 0.60 -7.15
N THR A 204 5.72 -0.55 -7.66
CA THR A 204 4.73 -1.41 -7.01
C THR A 204 5.31 -2.11 -5.78
N PRO A 205 4.47 -2.66 -4.89
CA PRO A 205 4.93 -3.46 -3.76
C PRO A 205 5.82 -4.66 -4.16
N GLU A 206 5.64 -5.18 -5.36
CA GLU A 206 6.39 -6.30 -5.92
C GLU A 206 7.75 -5.86 -6.51
N GLY A 207 8.06 -4.55 -6.46
CA GLY A 207 9.31 -3.98 -6.97
C GLY A 207 9.31 -3.71 -8.49
N GLN A 208 8.18 -3.91 -9.17
CA GLN A 208 8.05 -3.51 -10.57
C GLN A 208 7.88 -2.00 -10.66
N PHE A 209 8.43 -1.38 -11.71
CA PHE A 209 8.24 0.04 -11.90
C PHE A 209 7.61 0.37 -13.26
N SER A 210 6.93 1.50 -13.28
CA SER A 210 6.29 2.06 -14.46
C SER A 210 6.45 3.57 -14.44
N ILE A 211 6.49 4.19 -15.62
CA ILE A 211 6.69 5.63 -15.77
C ILE A 211 5.40 6.25 -16.27
N TYR A 212 5.02 7.40 -15.70
CA TYR A 212 3.78 8.09 -16.01
C TYR A 212 4.02 9.58 -16.28
N ASP A 213 3.28 10.12 -17.25
CA ASP A 213 3.07 11.56 -17.49
C ASP A 213 1.62 11.89 -17.11
N GLY A 214 1.41 12.35 -15.87
CA GLY A 214 0.08 12.39 -15.27
C GLY A 214 -0.50 10.99 -15.10
N ALA A 215 -1.70 10.72 -15.59
CA ALA A 215 -2.32 9.38 -15.54
C ALA A 215 -1.91 8.48 -16.73
N ARG A 216 -1.08 8.96 -17.64
CA ARG A 216 -0.70 8.25 -18.84
C ARG A 216 0.59 7.47 -18.64
N ARG A 217 0.55 6.15 -18.83
CA ARG A 217 1.74 5.30 -18.80
C ARG A 217 2.63 5.57 -20.01
N VAL A 218 3.93 5.76 -19.77
CA VAL A 218 4.94 6.04 -20.79
C VAL A 218 5.80 4.81 -21.01
N ASN A 219 5.95 4.40 -22.27
CA ASN A 219 6.86 3.32 -22.62
C ASN A 219 8.31 3.76 -22.47
N HIS A 220 9.17 2.84 -22.07
CA HIS A 220 10.59 3.08 -21.90
C HIS A 220 11.42 1.85 -22.26
N ARG A 221 12.71 2.08 -22.52
CA ARG A 221 13.71 1.02 -22.69
C ARG A 221 14.99 1.39 -21.93
N GLU A 222 15.68 0.41 -21.41
CA GLU A 222 17.00 0.59 -20.81
C GLU A 222 18.02 0.82 -21.93
N VAL A 223 18.87 1.86 -21.78
CA VAL A 223 19.88 2.24 -22.77
C VAL A 223 21.29 2.31 -22.18
N GLY A 224 21.42 2.19 -20.88
CA GLY A 224 22.73 2.20 -20.21
C GLY A 224 22.64 2.24 -18.71
N THR A 225 23.78 2.25 -18.07
CA THR A 225 23.92 2.45 -16.63
C THR A 225 24.49 3.83 -16.34
N SER A 226 24.05 4.47 -15.28
CA SER A 226 24.66 5.72 -14.82
C SER A 226 25.87 5.39 -13.94
N GLU A 227 27.01 6.01 -14.22
CA GLU A 227 28.16 5.98 -13.31
C GLU A 227 27.82 6.79 -12.05
N GLY A 228 27.74 6.13 -10.90
CA GLY A 228 27.47 6.77 -9.61
C GLY A 228 27.00 5.79 -8.53
N LYS A 229 27.27 6.13 -7.26
CA LYS A 229 26.72 5.37 -6.12
C LYS A 229 25.22 5.49 -6.09
N LEU A 230 24.52 4.36 -6.04
CA LEU A 230 23.07 4.34 -5.83
C LEU A 230 22.71 5.04 -4.51
N PRO A 231 21.73 5.93 -4.48
CA PRO A 231 21.20 6.43 -3.22
C PRO A 231 20.79 5.27 -2.31
N VAL A 232 21.01 5.39 -1.01
CA VAL A 232 20.62 4.36 -0.01
C VAL A 232 19.13 3.97 -0.14
N ARG A 233 18.30 4.92 -0.53
CA ARG A 233 16.87 4.73 -0.80
C ARG A 233 16.61 3.73 -1.93
N ASP A 234 17.43 3.72 -2.96
CA ASP A 234 17.31 2.85 -4.13
C ASP A 234 17.68 1.40 -3.81
N ALA A 235 18.57 1.19 -2.83
CA ALA A 235 18.93 -0.16 -2.36
C ALA A 235 17.77 -0.86 -1.65
N VAL A 236 16.92 -0.10 -0.92
CA VAL A 236 15.74 -0.63 -0.23
C VAL A 236 14.64 -1.05 -1.23
N LEU A 237 14.52 -0.34 -2.36
CA LEU A 237 13.53 -0.63 -3.40
C LEU A 237 13.79 -1.95 -4.16
N ARG A 238 15.03 -2.46 -4.10
CA ARG A 238 15.43 -3.72 -4.77
C ARG A 238 15.12 -4.99 -3.98
N GLN A 239 14.67 -4.87 -2.72
CA GLN A 239 14.37 -6.06 -1.93
C GLN A 239 12.98 -6.61 -2.32
N PRO A 240 12.88 -7.87 -2.80
CA PRO A 240 11.60 -8.45 -3.16
C PRO A 240 10.69 -8.58 -1.93
N ILE A 241 9.43 -8.22 -2.10
CA ILE A 241 8.41 -8.38 -1.08
C ILE A 241 7.90 -9.81 -1.16
N PRO A 242 7.89 -10.57 -0.05
CA PRO A 242 7.28 -11.90 -0.06
C PRO A 242 5.81 -11.79 -0.47
N SER A 243 5.44 -12.46 -1.56
CA SER A 243 4.06 -12.58 -1.99
C SER A 243 3.33 -13.54 -1.05
N ALA A 244 2.48 -13.04 -0.20
CA ALA A 244 1.54 -13.83 0.56
C ALA A 244 0.21 -13.07 0.61
N ALA A 245 -0.61 -13.27 -0.40
CA ALA A 245 -2.01 -12.87 -0.35
C ALA A 245 -2.84 -14.07 0.17
N PRO A 246 -3.70 -13.90 1.17
CA PRO A 246 -4.70 -14.91 1.51
C PRO A 246 -5.74 -15.00 0.39
N ASP A 247 -6.28 -16.21 0.17
CA ASP A 247 -7.30 -16.53 -0.82
C ASP A 247 -8.58 -15.68 -0.58
N PRO A 248 -9.10 -14.99 -1.62
CA PRO A 248 -10.14 -13.96 -1.47
C PRO A 248 -11.58 -14.44 -1.33
N GLN A 249 -11.89 -15.73 -1.23
CA GLN A 249 -13.27 -16.22 -1.28
C GLN A 249 -14.08 -16.15 0.01
N ALA A 250 -13.63 -15.48 1.05
CA ALA A 250 -14.36 -15.33 2.29
C ALA A 250 -15.10 -13.98 2.38
N ASP A 251 -16.38 -14.03 2.09
CA ASP A 251 -17.46 -13.13 2.54
C ASP A 251 -17.29 -11.60 2.36
N ALA A 252 -17.87 -11.08 1.29
CA ALA A 252 -17.76 -9.70 0.82
C ALA A 252 -18.75 -8.70 1.46
N ARG A 253 -18.96 -8.71 2.78
CA ARG A 253 -19.92 -7.80 3.43
C ARG A 253 -19.33 -7.13 4.66
N GLY A 254 -18.75 -5.94 4.50
CA GLY A 254 -18.18 -5.20 5.63
C GLY A 254 -18.04 -3.69 5.41
N ARG A 255 -18.02 -2.90 6.51
CA ARG A 255 -17.87 -1.44 6.53
C ARG A 255 -16.59 -1.05 7.24
N GLY A 256 -15.73 -0.31 6.56
CA GLY A 256 -14.59 0.38 7.17
C GLY A 256 -13.47 -0.51 7.70
N TRP A 257 -12.28 0.04 7.72
CA TRP A 257 -11.07 -0.67 8.09
C TRP A 257 -10.41 -0.05 9.31
N LEU A 258 -9.86 -0.90 10.14
CA LEU A 258 -9.04 -0.49 11.27
C LEU A 258 -7.61 -1.04 11.09
N TYR A 259 -6.65 -0.17 11.24
CA TYR A 259 -5.24 -0.45 11.05
C TYR A 259 -4.43 -0.18 12.33
N GLY A 260 -3.46 -1.04 12.67
CA GLY A 260 -2.65 -0.88 13.87
C GLY A 260 -1.40 -1.76 13.92
N LYS A 261 -0.52 -1.54 14.89
CA LYS A 261 0.80 -2.12 15.05
C LYS A 261 0.85 -3.20 16.13
N VAL A 262 1.51 -4.32 15.83
CA VAL A 262 2.01 -5.30 16.81
C VAL A 262 3.50 -5.05 17.04
N ARG A 263 3.92 -4.80 18.28
CA ARG A 263 5.32 -4.75 18.70
C ARG A 263 5.84 -6.13 19.06
#